data_b90ae5352921695598fcc5cecdac83b2
#
_entry.id   b90ae5352921695598fcc5cecdac83b2
#
_cell.length_a   1.000
_cell.length_b   1.000
_cell.length_c   1.000
_cell.angle_alpha   90.00
_cell.angle_beta   90.00
_cell.angle_gamma   90.00
#
_symmetry.space_group_name_H-M   'P 1'
#
loop_
_entity.id
_entity.type
_entity.pdbx_description
1 polymer ?
#
loop_
_entity_poly.entity_id
_entity_poly.type
_entity_poly.pdbx_seq_one_letter_code
_entity_poly.pdbx_strand_id
1 'polypeptide(L)'
;MNYDRMRHGLRGMFFNMLGQSERALAAYRDSHRADPAHVGTLRTMAWLEAQQERWAAAEAWFECAIGIEPDDAPTWFNLAYVRDRGGMDDAAIAAFQRATELNPNNDRAWYGLGMLYARHGRHADAAAALTEAGRLQPMNGLAWYALGMAWQHCNEPERVAAVIEHTLSHDPQTAQRLIRDTGRSDFMHRLGSMQL
;
A
#
# COMPACT_ATOMS: atom_id res chain seq x y z
N MET A 1 7.87 17.26 29.26
CA MET A 1 6.64 16.56 28.80
C MET A 1 5.57 17.63 28.63
N ASN A 2 5.02 17.79 27.41
CA ASN A 2 4.04 18.88 27.14
C ASN A 2 2.63 18.40 27.57
N TYR A 3 2.18 18.88 28.73
CA TYR A 3 0.90 18.49 29.31
C TYR A 3 -0.31 18.87 28.41
N ASP A 4 -0.29 20.07 27.83
CA ASP A 4 -1.38 20.56 26.98
C ASP A 4 -1.50 19.72 25.71
N ARG A 5 -0.37 19.37 25.06
CA ARG A 5 -0.36 18.45 23.93
C ARG A 5 -1.03 17.10 24.30
N MET A 6 -0.62 16.53 25.46
CA MET A 6 -1.15 15.24 25.89
C MET A 6 -2.66 15.30 26.18
N ARG A 7 -3.14 16.33 26.87
CA ARG A 7 -4.56 16.54 27.17
C ARG A 7 -5.41 16.64 25.89
N HIS A 8 -4.94 17.44 24.92
CA HIS A 8 -5.64 17.60 23.64
C HIS A 8 -5.55 16.33 22.80
N GLY A 9 -4.43 15.63 22.80
CA GLY A 9 -4.28 14.33 22.13
C GLY A 9 -5.23 13.26 22.66
N LEU A 10 -5.37 13.15 23.99
CA LEU A 10 -6.33 12.23 24.62
C LEU A 10 -7.80 12.57 24.26
N ARG A 11 -8.12 13.88 24.23
CA ARG A 11 -9.44 14.33 23.80
C ARG A 11 -9.69 13.96 22.31
N GLY A 12 -8.70 14.12 21.47
CA GLY A 12 -8.76 13.71 20.06
C GLY A 12 -8.98 12.22 19.90
N MET A 13 -8.24 11.41 20.65
CA MET A 13 -8.42 9.94 20.66
C MET A 13 -9.84 9.55 21.10
N PHE A 14 -10.35 10.15 22.15
CA PHE A 14 -11.71 9.91 22.64
C PHE A 14 -12.77 10.21 21.56
N PHE A 15 -12.69 11.35 20.89
CA PHE A 15 -13.63 11.69 19.81
C PHE A 15 -13.47 10.76 18.61
N ASN A 16 -12.27 10.33 18.29
CA ASN A 16 -12.02 9.38 17.23
C ASN A 16 -12.66 8.00 17.53
N MET A 17 -12.55 7.52 18.75
CA MET A 17 -13.22 6.28 19.21
C MET A 17 -14.75 6.36 19.07
N LEU A 18 -15.33 7.55 19.23
CA LEU A 18 -16.76 7.80 19.05
C LEU A 18 -17.17 8.04 17.59
N GLY A 19 -16.25 7.91 16.62
CA GLY A 19 -16.51 8.19 15.21
C GLY A 19 -16.74 9.68 14.90
N GLN A 20 -16.40 10.59 15.82
CA GLN A 20 -16.59 12.03 15.67
C GLN A 20 -15.34 12.69 15.07
N SER A 21 -15.05 12.36 13.81
CA SER A 21 -13.80 12.71 13.14
C SER A 21 -13.48 14.20 13.12
N GLU A 22 -14.48 15.08 12.92
CA GLU A 22 -14.28 16.54 12.94
C GLU A 22 -13.89 17.06 14.33
N ARG A 23 -14.49 16.51 15.39
CA ARG A 23 -14.12 16.86 16.76
C ARG A 23 -12.73 16.32 17.13
N ALA A 24 -12.42 15.14 16.64
CA ALA A 24 -11.08 14.56 16.79
C ALA A 24 -10.02 15.45 16.12
N LEU A 25 -10.24 15.85 14.87
CA LEU A 25 -9.36 16.75 14.15
C LEU A 25 -9.19 18.11 14.87
N ALA A 26 -10.26 18.71 15.37
CA ALA A 26 -10.18 19.95 16.13
C ALA A 26 -9.30 19.78 17.38
N ALA A 27 -9.47 18.68 18.13
CA ALA A 27 -8.65 18.39 19.30
C ALA A 27 -7.17 18.11 18.94
N TYR A 28 -6.90 17.43 17.83
CA TYR A 28 -5.53 17.20 17.37
C TYR A 28 -4.87 18.48 16.83
N ARG A 29 -5.63 19.42 16.23
CA ARG A 29 -5.13 20.76 15.87
C ARG A 29 -4.71 21.55 17.12
N ASP A 30 -5.47 21.47 18.22
CA ASP A 30 -5.06 22.06 19.50
C ASP A 30 -3.81 21.37 20.06
N SER A 31 -3.70 20.04 19.94
CA SER A 31 -2.51 19.29 20.30
C SER A 31 -1.27 19.72 19.49
N HIS A 32 -1.44 19.90 18.18
CA HIS A 32 -0.38 20.39 17.28
C HIS A 32 0.06 21.83 17.62
N ARG A 33 -0.88 22.73 17.96
CA ARG A 33 -0.52 24.09 18.41
C ARG A 33 0.33 24.07 19.68
N ALA A 34 0.07 23.14 20.59
CA ALA A 34 0.85 22.99 21.81
C ALA A 34 2.23 22.37 21.57
N ASP A 35 2.36 21.52 20.55
CA ASP A 35 3.62 20.85 20.19
C ASP A 35 3.65 20.57 18.68
N PRO A 36 4.12 21.55 17.87
CA PRO A 36 4.13 21.42 16.41
C PRO A 36 5.04 20.31 15.87
N ALA A 37 6.06 19.92 16.63
CA ALA A 37 7.04 18.92 16.22
C ALA A 37 6.64 17.48 16.60
N HIS A 38 5.48 17.27 17.21
CA HIS A 38 5.05 15.92 17.60
C HIS A 38 4.53 15.13 16.41
N VAL A 39 5.39 14.31 15.81
CA VAL A 39 5.12 13.52 14.58
C VAL A 39 3.87 12.64 14.72
N GLY A 40 3.66 12.01 15.89
CA GLY A 40 2.46 11.21 16.14
C GLY A 40 1.14 11.97 15.95
N THR A 41 1.10 13.26 16.35
CA THR A 41 -0.07 14.13 16.12
C THR A 41 -0.28 14.40 14.62
N LEU A 42 0.81 14.72 13.90
CA LEU A 42 0.78 14.99 12.47
C LEU A 42 0.27 13.77 11.68
N ARG A 43 0.82 12.59 11.96
CA ARG A 43 0.38 11.32 11.33
C ARG A 43 -1.08 11.01 11.60
N THR A 44 -1.55 11.26 12.83
CA THR A 44 -2.95 11.02 13.18
C THR A 44 -3.88 11.99 12.44
N MET A 45 -3.52 13.27 12.34
CA MET A 45 -4.28 14.27 11.59
C MET A 45 -4.32 13.91 10.10
N ALA A 46 -3.18 13.54 9.52
CA ALA A 46 -3.09 13.08 8.14
C ALA A 46 -4.04 11.89 7.88
N TRP A 47 -4.03 10.90 8.76
CA TRP A 47 -4.90 9.73 8.65
C TRP A 47 -6.37 10.08 8.75
N LEU A 48 -6.76 10.97 9.68
CA LEU A 48 -8.14 11.42 9.82
C LEU A 48 -8.63 12.23 8.60
N GLU A 49 -7.77 13.04 8.00
CA GLU A 49 -8.09 13.74 6.74
C GLU A 49 -8.24 12.72 5.58
N ALA A 50 -7.36 11.71 5.50
CA ALA A 50 -7.42 10.66 4.49
C ALA A 50 -8.71 9.81 4.59
N GLN A 51 -9.16 9.49 5.81
CA GLN A 51 -10.43 8.80 6.03
C GLN A 51 -11.64 9.56 5.51
N GLN A 52 -11.52 10.88 5.39
CA GLN A 52 -12.55 11.77 4.85
C GLN A 52 -12.30 12.11 3.37
N GLU A 53 -11.41 11.38 2.72
CA GLU A 53 -11.00 11.57 1.32
C GLU A 53 -10.44 12.98 1.02
N ARG A 54 -9.97 13.68 2.05
CA ARG A 54 -9.32 14.99 1.92
C ARG A 54 -7.83 14.81 1.63
N TRP A 55 -7.54 14.26 0.44
CA TRP A 55 -6.21 13.77 0.06
C TRP A 55 -5.12 14.85 0.17
N ALA A 56 -5.38 16.06 -0.33
CA ALA A 56 -4.41 17.16 -0.27
C ALA A 56 -4.08 17.60 1.18
N ALA A 57 -5.09 17.61 2.07
CA ALA A 57 -4.86 17.93 3.47
C ALA A 57 -4.08 16.81 4.19
N ALA A 58 -4.39 15.56 3.88
CA ALA A 58 -3.67 14.41 4.42
C ALA A 58 -2.20 14.41 3.97
N GLU A 59 -1.95 14.67 2.68
CA GLU A 59 -0.59 14.81 2.12
C GLU A 59 0.22 15.86 2.87
N ALA A 60 -0.33 17.07 3.02
CA ALA A 60 0.37 18.16 3.70
C ALA A 60 0.81 17.78 5.12
N TRP A 61 -0.04 17.08 5.89
CA TRP A 61 0.31 16.64 7.23
C TRP A 61 1.37 15.52 7.23
N PHE A 62 1.32 14.57 6.26
CA PHE A 62 2.38 13.57 6.14
C PHE A 62 3.70 14.20 5.71
N GLU A 63 3.71 15.19 4.81
CA GLU A 63 4.92 15.92 4.43
C GLU A 63 5.53 16.67 5.62
N CYS A 64 4.71 17.31 6.46
CA CYS A 64 5.19 17.89 7.72
C CYS A 64 5.84 16.84 8.63
N ALA A 65 5.25 15.65 8.74
CA ALA A 65 5.79 14.55 9.54
C ALA A 65 7.15 14.07 8.99
N ILE A 66 7.27 13.90 7.68
CA ILE A 66 8.51 13.50 6.98
C ILE A 66 9.59 14.59 7.13
N GLY A 67 9.22 15.87 7.13
CA GLY A 67 10.16 16.97 7.37
C GLY A 67 10.83 16.89 8.75
N ILE A 68 10.19 16.23 9.72
CA ILE A 68 10.73 16.02 11.07
C ILE A 68 11.45 14.67 11.19
N GLU A 69 10.84 13.59 10.66
CA GLU A 69 11.34 12.22 10.66
C GLU A 69 11.48 11.69 9.23
N PRO A 70 12.54 12.03 8.48
CA PRO A 70 12.66 11.71 7.05
C PRO A 70 12.89 10.21 6.76
N ASP A 71 13.30 9.44 7.75
CA ASP A 71 13.60 8.02 7.61
C ASP A 71 12.49 7.10 8.20
N ASP A 72 11.30 7.66 8.47
CA ASP A 72 10.16 6.89 8.96
C ASP A 72 9.43 6.19 7.78
N ALA A 73 9.80 4.94 7.49
CA ALA A 73 9.20 4.15 6.41
C ALA A 73 7.66 4.05 6.46
N PRO A 74 7.02 3.87 7.63
CA PRO A 74 5.55 3.90 7.74
C PRO A 74 4.93 5.20 7.26
N THR A 75 5.53 6.35 7.53
CA THR A 75 5.01 7.65 7.08
C THR A 75 5.12 7.79 5.55
N TRP A 76 6.25 7.37 4.96
CA TRP A 76 6.41 7.33 3.50
C TRP A 76 5.38 6.42 2.82
N PHE A 77 5.13 5.23 3.39
CA PHE A 77 4.08 4.33 2.89
C PHE A 77 2.70 4.98 2.92
N ASN A 78 2.34 5.64 4.03
CA ASN A 78 1.04 6.31 4.16
C ASN A 78 0.92 7.51 3.23
N LEU A 79 1.99 8.28 3.03
CA LEU A 79 2.04 9.36 2.05
C LEU A 79 1.83 8.82 0.64
N ALA A 80 2.51 7.73 0.28
CA ALA A 80 2.35 7.08 -1.01
C ALA A 80 0.89 6.64 -1.26
N TYR A 81 0.26 6.03 -0.25
CA TYR A 81 -1.15 5.65 -0.32
C TYR A 81 -2.07 6.86 -0.55
N VAL A 82 -1.86 7.95 0.18
CA VAL A 82 -2.67 9.18 0.03
C VAL A 82 -2.49 9.78 -1.37
N ARG A 83 -1.26 9.81 -1.88
CA ARG A 83 -0.95 10.30 -3.23
C ARG A 83 -1.59 9.44 -4.32
N ASP A 84 -1.53 8.11 -4.19
CA ASP A 84 -2.21 7.19 -5.09
C ASP A 84 -3.73 7.42 -5.10
N ARG A 85 -4.35 7.50 -3.93
CA ARG A 85 -5.79 7.78 -3.79
C ARG A 85 -6.18 9.17 -4.29
N GLY A 86 -5.28 10.13 -4.20
CA GLY A 86 -5.43 11.49 -4.72
C GLY A 86 -5.15 11.63 -6.22
N GLY A 87 -4.75 10.54 -6.91
CA GLY A 87 -4.45 10.56 -8.35
C GLY A 87 -3.10 11.20 -8.70
N MET A 88 -2.19 11.30 -7.74
CA MET A 88 -0.84 11.85 -7.91
C MET A 88 0.17 10.74 -8.14
N ASP A 89 0.01 10.02 -9.24
CA ASP A 89 0.67 8.74 -9.51
C ASP A 89 2.20 8.81 -9.44
N ASP A 90 2.84 9.77 -10.10
CA ASP A 90 4.31 9.90 -10.09
C ASP A 90 4.85 10.17 -8.67
N ALA A 91 4.16 11.03 -7.93
CA ALA A 91 4.52 11.34 -6.55
C ALA A 91 4.29 10.14 -5.61
N ALA A 92 3.25 9.32 -5.88
CA ALA A 92 2.98 8.09 -5.16
C ALA A 92 4.06 7.04 -5.42
N ILE A 93 4.51 6.87 -6.68
CA ILE A 93 5.62 5.98 -7.05
C ILE A 93 6.88 6.36 -6.27
N ALA A 94 7.27 7.65 -6.28
CA ALA A 94 8.46 8.12 -5.56
C ALA A 94 8.35 7.84 -4.04
N ALA A 95 7.18 8.06 -3.45
CA ALA A 95 6.97 7.81 -2.03
C ALA A 95 6.97 6.30 -1.67
N PHE A 96 6.38 5.42 -2.51
CA PHE A 96 6.48 3.97 -2.32
C PHE A 96 7.92 3.47 -2.49
N GLN A 97 8.68 3.98 -3.48
CA GLN A 97 10.10 3.66 -3.63
C GLN A 97 10.85 3.99 -2.34
N ARG A 98 10.66 5.21 -1.81
CA ARG A 98 11.30 5.60 -0.55
C ARG A 98 10.89 4.70 0.62
N ALA A 99 9.62 4.33 0.72
CA ALA A 99 9.14 3.39 1.73
C ALA A 99 9.80 2.02 1.63
N THR A 100 10.01 1.49 0.41
CA THR A 100 10.67 0.19 0.19
C THR A 100 12.19 0.25 0.40
N GLU A 101 12.84 1.38 0.12
CA GLU A 101 14.25 1.60 0.46
C GLU A 101 14.48 1.59 1.98
N LEU A 102 13.62 2.29 2.73
CA LEU A 102 13.72 2.38 4.19
C LEU A 102 13.29 1.08 4.90
N ASN A 103 12.31 0.39 4.35
CA ASN A 103 11.85 -0.91 4.86
C ASN A 103 11.60 -1.90 3.72
N PRO A 104 12.62 -2.66 3.29
CA PRO A 104 12.49 -3.66 2.23
C PRO A 104 11.53 -4.82 2.55
N ASN A 105 11.13 -4.97 3.81
CA ASN A 105 10.18 -6.01 4.24
C ASN A 105 8.72 -5.53 4.26
N ASN A 106 8.42 -4.35 3.74
CA ASN A 106 7.05 -3.85 3.62
C ASN A 106 6.39 -4.38 2.34
N ASP A 107 5.74 -5.54 2.43
CA ASP A 107 5.01 -6.19 1.34
C ASP A 107 3.96 -5.29 0.70
N ARG A 108 3.25 -4.48 1.50
CA ARG A 108 2.22 -3.56 1.01
C ARG A 108 2.81 -2.43 0.18
N ALA A 109 4.00 -1.93 0.54
CA ALA A 109 4.67 -0.90 -0.23
C ALA A 109 5.12 -1.45 -1.60
N TRP A 110 5.69 -2.65 -1.63
CA TRP A 110 6.04 -3.35 -2.86
C TRP A 110 4.82 -3.62 -3.74
N TYR A 111 3.71 -4.08 -3.15
CA TYR A 111 2.47 -4.31 -3.87
C TYR A 111 1.91 -3.00 -4.47
N GLY A 112 1.83 -1.92 -3.67
CA GLY A 112 1.37 -0.61 -4.13
C GLY A 112 2.22 -0.07 -5.29
N LEU A 113 3.56 -0.16 -5.16
CA LEU A 113 4.50 0.23 -6.20
C LEU A 113 4.29 -0.56 -7.49
N GLY A 114 4.13 -1.89 -7.38
CA GLY A 114 3.89 -2.76 -8.52
C GLY A 114 2.57 -2.44 -9.23
N MET A 115 1.50 -2.17 -8.49
CA MET A 115 0.20 -1.80 -9.06
C MET A 115 0.25 -0.45 -9.78
N LEU A 116 0.97 0.53 -9.23
CA LEU A 116 1.19 1.82 -9.89
C LEU A 116 1.98 1.66 -11.18
N TYR A 117 3.07 0.90 -11.19
CA TYR A 117 3.84 0.62 -12.39
C TYR A 117 2.99 -0.09 -13.46
N ALA A 118 2.16 -1.06 -13.08
CA ALA A 118 1.26 -1.75 -14.01
C ALA A 118 0.24 -0.79 -14.63
N ARG A 119 -0.35 0.12 -13.84
CA ARG A 119 -1.28 1.15 -14.30
C ARG A 119 -0.64 2.09 -15.33
N HIS A 120 0.66 2.35 -15.20
CA HIS A 120 1.44 3.18 -16.13
C HIS A 120 2.07 2.40 -17.31
N GLY A 121 1.71 1.12 -17.50
CA GLY A 121 2.25 0.28 -18.55
C GLY A 121 3.73 -0.11 -18.37
N ARG A 122 4.33 0.18 -17.20
CA ARG A 122 5.70 -0.18 -16.85
C ARG A 122 5.74 -1.62 -16.32
N HIS A 123 5.36 -2.56 -17.19
CA HIS A 123 5.08 -3.94 -16.77
C HIS A 123 6.31 -4.68 -16.22
N ALA A 124 7.51 -4.40 -16.73
CA ALA A 124 8.75 -4.99 -16.22
C ALA A 124 9.04 -4.53 -14.77
N ASP A 125 8.89 -3.23 -14.51
CA ASP A 125 9.06 -2.68 -13.17
C ASP A 125 7.96 -3.17 -12.21
N ALA A 126 6.73 -3.30 -12.72
CA ALA A 126 5.61 -3.89 -11.98
C ALA A 126 5.93 -5.32 -11.55
N ALA A 127 6.42 -6.14 -12.47
CA ALA A 127 6.77 -7.52 -12.19
C ALA A 127 7.92 -7.62 -11.16
N ALA A 128 8.91 -6.75 -11.22
CA ALA A 128 9.98 -6.72 -10.23
C ALA A 128 9.44 -6.39 -8.82
N ALA A 129 8.62 -5.35 -8.68
CA ALA A 129 8.04 -4.97 -7.40
C ALA A 129 7.06 -6.03 -6.85
N LEU A 130 6.21 -6.60 -7.71
CA LEU A 130 5.25 -7.65 -7.32
C LEU A 130 5.93 -8.96 -6.95
N THR A 131 7.11 -9.27 -7.52
CA THR A 131 7.94 -10.41 -7.10
C THR A 131 8.35 -10.26 -5.63
N GLU A 132 8.80 -9.08 -5.22
CA GLU A 132 9.13 -8.83 -3.81
C GLU A 132 7.89 -8.91 -2.91
N ALA A 133 6.76 -8.35 -3.34
CA ALA A 133 5.50 -8.47 -2.59
C ALA A 133 5.09 -9.94 -2.39
N GLY A 134 5.14 -10.76 -3.45
CA GLY A 134 4.84 -12.20 -3.40
C GLY A 134 5.84 -12.99 -2.54
N ARG A 135 7.12 -12.66 -2.62
CA ARG A 135 8.17 -13.26 -1.77
C ARG A 135 7.93 -13.00 -0.29
N LEU A 136 7.51 -11.77 0.07
CA LEU A 136 7.23 -11.37 1.46
C LEU A 136 5.91 -11.94 1.98
N GLN A 137 4.93 -12.11 1.09
CA GLN A 137 3.61 -12.66 1.41
C GLN A 137 3.21 -13.77 0.42
N PRO A 138 3.76 -14.99 0.57
CA PRO A 138 3.54 -16.10 -0.37
C PRO A 138 2.06 -16.51 -0.55
N MET A 139 1.23 -16.22 0.44
CA MET A 139 -0.21 -16.53 0.41
C MET A 139 -1.07 -15.38 -0.14
N ASN A 140 -0.47 -14.28 -0.59
CA ASN A 140 -1.20 -13.15 -1.16
C ASN A 140 -1.53 -13.40 -2.64
N GLY A 141 -2.67 -14.04 -2.92
CA GLY A 141 -3.13 -14.33 -4.28
C GLY A 141 -3.26 -13.10 -5.17
N LEU A 142 -3.60 -11.92 -4.59
CA LEU A 142 -3.69 -10.68 -5.38
C LEU A 142 -2.33 -10.25 -5.93
N ALA A 143 -1.26 -10.37 -5.13
CA ALA A 143 0.09 -10.04 -5.58
C ALA A 143 0.56 -11.01 -6.68
N TRP A 144 0.31 -12.30 -6.50
CA TRP A 144 0.66 -13.33 -7.50
C TRP A 144 -0.13 -13.17 -8.79
N TYR A 145 -1.44 -12.88 -8.70
CA TYR A 145 -2.24 -12.59 -9.90
C TYR A 145 -1.69 -11.38 -10.66
N ALA A 146 -1.44 -10.28 -9.96
CA ALA A 146 -0.89 -9.07 -10.58
C ALA A 146 0.50 -9.33 -11.21
N LEU A 147 1.35 -10.14 -10.55
CA LEU A 147 2.64 -10.57 -11.08
C LEU A 147 2.50 -11.37 -12.37
N GLY A 148 1.61 -12.35 -12.40
CA GLY A 148 1.34 -13.15 -13.60
C GLY A 148 0.85 -12.29 -14.76
N MET A 149 -0.05 -11.33 -14.49
CA MET A 149 -0.51 -10.39 -15.52
C MET A 149 0.60 -9.45 -15.99
N ALA A 150 1.47 -8.99 -15.09
CA ALA A 150 2.62 -8.17 -15.47
C ALA A 150 3.58 -8.94 -16.40
N TRP A 151 3.88 -10.21 -16.11
CA TRP A 151 4.68 -11.06 -16.99
C TRP A 151 3.99 -11.38 -18.32
N GLN A 152 2.66 -11.53 -18.32
CA GLN A 152 1.89 -11.68 -19.56
C GLN A 152 2.05 -10.47 -20.47
N HIS A 153 1.98 -9.27 -19.91
CA HIS A 153 2.20 -8.03 -20.68
C HIS A 153 3.66 -7.85 -21.14
N CYS A 154 4.61 -8.44 -20.44
CA CYS A 154 6.01 -8.50 -20.89
C CYS A 154 6.27 -9.56 -21.97
N ASN A 155 5.26 -10.38 -22.32
CA ASN A 155 5.39 -11.53 -23.22
C ASN A 155 6.42 -12.57 -22.72
N GLU A 156 6.37 -12.88 -21.42
CA GLU A 156 7.25 -13.80 -20.71
C GLU A 156 6.49 -15.09 -20.29
N PRO A 157 6.13 -15.98 -21.24
CA PRO A 157 5.23 -17.11 -20.98
C PRO A 157 5.78 -18.11 -19.95
N GLU A 158 7.10 -18.28 -19.87
CA GLU A 158 7.73 -19.17 -18.90
C GLU A 158 7.56 -18.63 -17.46
N ARG A 159 7.64 -17.31 -17.28
CA ARG A 159 7.44 -16.67 -15.99
C ARG A 159 5.96 -16.71 -15.58
N VAL A 160 5.04 -16.55 -16.54
CA VAL A 160 3.61 -16.76 -16.31
C VAL A 160 3.35 -18.19 -15.83
N ALA A 161 3.97 -19.19 -16.49
CA ALA A 161 3.85 -20.59 -16.09
C ALA A 161 4.32 -20.81 -14.64
N ALA A 162 5.49 -20.26 -14.27
CA ALA A 162 6.01 -20.38 -12.92
C ALA A 162 5.07 -19.77 -11.85
N VAL A 163 4.42 -18.64 -12.15
CA VAL A 163 3.42 -18.03 -11.27
C VAL A 163 2.17 -18.90 -11.15
N ILE A 164 1.69 -19.47 -12.27
CA ILE A 164 0.56 -20.42 -12.25
C ILE A 164 0.89 -21.64 -11.40
N GLU A 165 2.07 -22.24 -11.56
CA GLU A 165 2.54 -23.38 -10.75
C GLU A 165 2.53 -23.07 -9.25
N HIS A 166 3.06 -21.90 -8.88
CA HIS A 166 3.04 -21.45 -7.50
C HIS A 166 1.61 -21.31 -6.96
N THR A 167 0.74 -20.65 -7.71
CA THR A 167 -0.65 -20.41 -7.27
C THR A 167 -1.50 -21.69 -7.25
N LEU A 168 -1.26 -22.65 -8.14
CA LEU A 168 -1.91 -23.96 -8.07
C LEU A 168 -1.72 -24.64 -6.72
N SER A 169 -0.53 -24.52 -6.12
CA SER A 169 -0.22 -25.17 -4.84
C SER A 169 -0.77 -24.44 -3.61
N HIS A 170 -1.02 -23.12 -3.69
CA HIS A 170 -1.33 -22.29 -2.53
C HIS A 170 -2.69 -21.60 -2.61
N ASP A 171 -3.15 -21.23 -3.82
CA ASP A 171 -4.41 -20.55 -4.07
C ASP A 171 -4.98 -20.98 -5.45
N PRO A 172 -5.66 -22.14 -5.53
CA PRO A 172 -6.22 -22.66 -6.77
C PRO A 172 -7.22 -21.71 -7.45
N GLN A 173 -7.89 -20.84 -6.69
CA GLN A 173 -8.83 -19.86 -7.27
C GLN A 173 -8.09 -18.80 -8.06
N THR A 174 -7.01 -18.28 -7.49
CA THR A 174 -6.12 -17.35 -8.20
C THR A 174 -5.47 -18.01 -9.41
N ALA A 175 -5.03 -19.27 -9.30
CA ALA A 175 -4.49 -20.03 -10.42
C ALA A 175 -5.52 -20.15 -11.56
N GLN A 176 -6.76 -20.56 -11.25
CA GLN A 176 -7.82 -20.68 -12.23
C GLN A 176 -8.10 -19.36 -12.97
N ARG A 177 -8.16 -18.26 -12.22
CA ARG A 177 -8.34 -16.93 -12.79
C ARG A 177 -7.17 -16.55 -13.71
N LEU A 178 -5.94 -16.77 -13.27
CA LEU A 178 -4.74 -16.46 -14.05
C LEU A 178 -4.65 -17.30 -15.33
N ILE A 179 -4.91 -18.62 -15.27
CA ILE A 179 -4.96 -19.52 -16.43
C ILE A 179 -5.94 -18.98 -17.48
N ARG A 180 -7.14 -18.61 -17.04
CA ARG A 180 -8.18 -18.08 -17.93
C ARG A 180 -7.75 -16.76 -18.57
N ASP A 181 -7.27 -15.81 -17.76
CA ASP A 181 -7.03 -14.44 -18.18
C ASP A 181 -5.72 -14.31 -19.00
N THR A 182 -4.79 -15.27 -18.86
CA THR A 182 -3.57 -15.38 -19.70
C THR A 182 -3.72 -16.33 -20.89
N GLY A 183 -4.86 -17.02 -21.03
CA GLY A 183 -5.09 -17.99 -22.11
C GLY A 183 -4.27 -19.29 -21.99
N ARG A 184 -3.69 -19.59 -20.83
CA ARG A 184 -2.84 -20.77 -20.58
C ARG A 184 -3.67 -22.04 -20.35
N SER A 185 -4.44 -22.43 -21.38
CA SER A 185 -5.31 -23.63 -21.34
C SER A 185 -4.54 -24.94 -21.12
N ASP A 186 -3.23 -24.95 -21.39
CA ASP A 186 -2.30 -26.06 -21.10
C ASP A 186 -2.26 -26.44 -19.61
N PHE A 187 -2.64 -25.55 -18.69
CA PHE A 187 -2.74 -25.84 -17.26
C PHE A 187 -4.12 -26.31 -16.77
N MET A 188 -5.16 -26.30 -17.63
CA MET A 188 -6.52 -26.64 -17.22
C MET A 188 -6.66 -28.06 -16.66
N HIS A 189 -5.91 -29.04 -17.20
CA HIS A 189 -5.94 -30.43 -16.73
C HIS A 189 -5.49 -30.55 -15.25
N ARG A 190 -4.63 -29.68 -14.77
CA ARG A 190 -4.13 -29.70 -13.38
C ARG A 190 -5.16 -29.19 -12.37
N LEU A 191 -6.06 -28.31 -12.78
CA LEU A 191 -7.19 -27.86 -11.93
C LEU A 191 -8.18 -29.01 -11.70
N GLY A 192 -8.47 -29.84 -12.72
CA GLY A 192 -9.37 -30.97 -12.60
C GLY A 192 -8.87 -32.09 -11.66
N SER A 193 -7.55 -32.24 -11.52
CA SER A 193 -6.95 -33.22 -10.61
C SER A 193 -6.93 -32.79 -9.13
N MET A 194 -7.22 -31.52 -8.82
CA MET A 194 -7.24 -30.99 -7.46
C MET A 194 -8.65 -30.96 -6.83
N GLN A 195 -9.69 -31.26 -7.60
CA GLN A 195 -11.09 -31.30 -7.14
C GLN A 195 -11.55 -32.70 -6.73
N LEU A 196 -10.68 -33.69 -6.79
CA LEU A 196 -10.89 -35.08 -6.36
C LEU A 196 -10.11 -35.37 -5.07
#